data_211d835aafbd9a427839bd1aaa4eea74
#
_entry.id   211d835aafbd9a427839bd1aaa4eea74
#
_cell.length_a   1.000
_cell.length_b   1.000
_cell.length_c   1.000
_cell.angle_alpha   90.00
_cell.angle_beta   90.00
_cell.angle_gamma   90.00
#
_symmetry.space_group_name_H-M   'P 1'
#
loop_
_entity.id
_entity.type
_entity.pdbx_description
1 polymer ?
#
loop_
_entity_poly.entity_id
_entity_poly.type
_entity_poly.pdbx_seq_one_letter_code
_entity_poly.pdbx_strand_id
1 'polypeptide(L)'
;MKKITIDIPIYQCKLTIILDKDLSYVEKKYRTKSLSDYGAITMRVPDKFSEYIVAFEYTEGTIIAHEIVHLKNLIYQDKGIELDRFNDEPEAYLTGWLFKQIDKFLNK
;
A
#
# COMPACT_ATOMS: atom_id res chain seq x y z
N MET A 1 9.47 1.67 -14.89
CA MET A 1 8.66 2.08 -13.74
C MET A 1 7.23 2.31 -14.21
N LYS A 2 6.25 1.81 -13.48
CA LYS A 2 4.86 2.17 -13.74
C LYS A 2 4.15 2.46 -12.43
N LYS A 3 3.14 3.32 -12.48
CA LYS A 3 2.38 3.68 -11.29
C LYS A 3 0.94 4.04 -11.64
N ILE A 4 0.07 3.89 -10.65
CA ILE A 4 -1.32 4.29 -10.74
C ILE A 4 -1.77 4.80 -9.37
N THR A 5 -2.67 5.77 -9.36
CA THR A 5 -3.31 6.23 -8.13
C THR A 5 -4.78 5.88 -8.22
N ILE A 6 -5.29 5.22 -7.20
CA ILE A 6 -6.69 4.81 -7.11
C ILE A 6 -7.32 5.34 -5.83
N ASP A 7 -8.65 5.46 -5.86
CA ASP A 7 -9.42 5.78 -4.65
C ASP A 7 -9.74 4.48 -3.92
N ILE A 8 -9.61 4.51 -2.59
CA ILE A 8 -10.07 3.42 -1.74
C ILE A 8 -11.47 3.79 -1.27
N PRO A 9 -12.51 3.06 -1.71
CA PRO A 9 -13.89 3.40 -1.37
C PRO A 9 -14.13 3.34 0.14
N ILE A 10 -15.13 4.05 0.61
CA ILE A 10 -15.58 4.09 2.01
C ILE A 10 -14.62 4.86 2.90
N TYR A 11 -13.32 4.54 2.83
CA TYR A 11 -12.32 5.15 3.72
C TYR A 11 -11.84 6.52 3.25
N GLN A 12 -12.28 6.95 2.07
CA GLN A 12 -11.98 8.30 1.54
C GLN A 12 -10.49 8.60 1.56
N CYS A 13 -9.72 7.68 1.01
CA CYS A 13 -8.29 7.87 0.89
C CYS A 13 -7.81 7.42 -0.49
N LYS A 14 -6.57 7.76 -0.80
CA LYS A 14 -5.97 7.44 -2.10
C LYS A 14 -4.77 6.53 -1.90
N LEU A 15 -4.58 5.64 -2.86
CA LEU A 15 -3.45 4.72 -2.87
C LEU A 15 -2.71 4.85 -4.19
N THR A 16 -1.42 5.12 -4.12
CA THR A 16 -0.54 5.06 -5.28
C THR A 16 0.20 3.74 -5.25
N ILE A 17 0.06 2.95 -6.31
CA ILE A 17 0.71 1.66 -6.48
C ILE A 17 1.85 1.85 -7.48
N ILE A 18 3.06 1.45 -7.11
CA ILE A 18 4.25 1.66 -7.92
C ILE A 18 4.96 0.33 -8.12
N LEU A 19 5.35 0.07 -9.38
CA LEU A 19 6.27 -1.01 -9.71
C LEU A 19 7.55 -0.38 -10.23
N ASP A 20 8.64 -0.55 -9.49
CA ASP A 20 9.92 0.06 -9.82
C ASP A 20 11.04 -0.91 -9.51
N LYS A 21 11.95 -1.03 -10.45
CA LYS A 21 12.98 -2.07 -10.43
C LYS A 21 13.85 -2.07 -9.17
N ASP A 22 14.12 -0.88 -8.61
CA ASP A 22 14.99 -0.75 -7.44
C ASP A 22 14.48 0.27 -6.42
N LEU A 23 13.21 0.66 -6.54
CA LEU A 23 12.55 1.64 -5.68
C LEU A 23 13.21 3.03 -5.70
N SER A 24 14.11 3.29 -6.65
CA SER A 24 14.82 4.57 -6.71
C SER A 24 13.87 5.74 -6.98
N TYR A 25 12.78 5.50 -7.72
CA TYR A 25 11.77 6.53 -7.95
C TYR A 25 11.16 7.02 -6.64
N VAL A 26 10.85 6.08 -5.73
CA VAL A 26 10.26 6.41 -4.43
C VAL A 26 11.24 7.21 -3.59
N GLU A 27 12.50 6.78 -3.56
CA GLU A 27 13.54 7.51 -2.81
C GLU A 27 13.63 8.97 -3.25
N LYS A 28 13.67 9.20 -4.55
CA LYS A 28 13.83 10.53 -5.11
C LYS A 28 12.57 11.38 -4.95
N LYS A 29 11.42 10.80 -5.29
CA LYS A 29 10.15 11.52 -5.29
C LYS A 29 9.74 11.93 -3.89
N TYR A 30 9.88 11.05 -2.92
CA TYR A 30 9.36 11.25 -1.57
C TYR A 30 10.46 11.51 -0.55
N ARG A 31 11.71 11.63 -0.99
CA ARG A 31 12.87 11.98 -0.16
C ARG A 31 13.03 11.05 1.04
N THR A 32 12.88 9.76 0.79
CA THR A 32 13.10 8.77 1.84
C THR A 32 14.59 8.49 2.03
N LYS A 33 14.93 7.81 3.12
CA LYS A 33 16.25 7.19 3.24
C LYS A 33 16.41 6.10 2.18
N SER A 34 17.61 5.54 2.05
CA SER A 34 17.85 4.48 1.08
C SER A 34 16.89 3.31 1.27
N LEU A 35 16.33 2.82 0.16
CA LEU A 35 15.45 1.67 0.13
C LEU A 35 16.11 0.45 -0.50
N SER A 36 17.44 0.45 -0.65
CA SER A 36 18.15 -0.61 -1.35
C SER A 36 18.01 -1.99 -0.69
N ASP A 37 17.72 -2.03 0.60
CA ASP A 37 17.53 -3.29 1.32
C ASP A 37 16.08 -3.79 1.33
N TYR A 38 15.18 -3.10 0.63
CA TYR A 38 13.75 -3.44 0.61
C TYR A 38 13.34 -3.93 -0.76
N GLY A 39 12.52 -5.00 -0.78
CA GLY A 39 11.88 -5.47 -2.01
C GLY A 39 10.52 -4.83 -2.24
N ALA A 40 9.97 -4.19 -1.21
CA ALA A 40 8.71 -3.47 -1.27
C ALA A 40 8.62 -2.53 -0.07
N ILE A 41 7.77 -1.53 -0.16
CA ILE A 41 7.56 -0.60 0.94
C ILE A 41 6.13 -0.06 0.94
N THR A 42 5.63 0.18 2.14
CA THR A 42 4.32 0.82 2.35
C THR A 42 4.55 2.05 3.22
N MET A 43 4.00 3.18 2.83
CA MET A 43 4.17 4.41 3.60
C MET A 43 3.05 5.40 3.35
N ARG A 44 2.91 6.36 4.26
CA ARG A 44 2.08 7.54 4.02
C ARG A 44 2.82 8.47 3.06
N VAL A 45 2.06 9.19 2.24
CA VAL A 45 2.65 10.24 1.40
C VAL A 45 3.04 11.40 2.32
N PRO A 46 4.31 11.85 2.31
CA PRO A 46 4.72 12.97 3.15
C PRO A 46 3.90 14.22 2.86
N ASP A 47 3.48 14.90 3.92
CA ASP A 47 2.75 16.16 3.87
C ASP A 47 1.38 16.09 3.21
N LYS A 48 0.83 14.88 3.04
CA LYS A 48 -0.50 14.66 2.50
C LYS A 48 -1.35 13.89 3.51
N PHE A 49 -2.61 14.25 3.60
CA PHE A 49 -3.56 13.57 4.46
C PHE A 49 -4.30 12.49 3.68
N SER A 50 -4.45 11.31 4.27
CA SER A 50 -5.22 10.20 3.67
C SER A 50 -4.68 9.75 2.30
N GLU A 51 -3.38 9.81 2.11
CA GLU A 51 -2.74 9.30 0.89
C GLU A 51 -1.62 8.36 1.26
N TYR A 52 -1.57 7.23 0.56
CA TYR A 52 -0.63 6.14 0.84
C TYR A 52 0.06 5.68 -0.42
N ILE A 53 1.22 5.07 -0.24
CA ILE A 53 2.01 4.48 -1.30
C ILE A 53 2.31 3.05 -0.94
N VAL A 54 2.15 2.14 -1.92
CA VAL A 54 2.77 0.82 -1.87
C VAL A 54 3.65 0.69 -3.11
N ALA A 55 4.91 0.41 -2.92
CA ALA A 55 5.86 0.31 -4.02
C ALA A 55 6.52 -1.05 -3.99
N PHE A 56 6.70 -1.65 -5.16
CA PHE A 56 7.15 -3.02 -5.30
C PHE A 56 8.30 -3.10 -6.29
N GLU A 57 9.29 -3.89 -5.93
CA GLU A 57 10.32 -4.36 -6.84
C GLU A 57 9.90 -5.69 -7.45
N TYR A 58 9.19 -6.51 -6.68
CA TYR A 58 8.75 -7.85 -7.05
C TYR A 58 7.22 -7.95 -6.99
N THR A 59 6.65 -8.91 -7.72
CA THR A 59 5.20 -8.99 -7.93
C THR A 59 4.54 -10.23 -7.32
N GLU A 60 5.26 -11.01 -6.52
CA GLU A 60 4.73 -12.22 -5.91
C GLU A 60 3.63 -11.90 -4.89
N GLY A 61 2.63 -12.79 -4.85
CA GLY A 61 1.49 -12.62 -3.94
C GLY A 61 1.87 -12.55 -2.47
N THR A 62 2.92 -13.26 -2.05
CA THR A 62 3.38 -13.22 -0.67
C THR A 62 3.87 -11.83 -0.28
N ILE A 63 4.53 -11.13 -1.21
CA ILE A 63 5.01 -9.78 -0.97
C ILE A 63 3.85 -8.80 -0.94
N ILE A 64 2.89 -8.97 -1.87
CA ILE A 64 1.68 -8.14 -1.88
C ILE A 64 0.94 -8.26 -0.56
N ALA A 65 0.72 -9.49 -0.08
CA ALA A 65 0.01 -9.73 1.17
C ALA A 65 0.73 -9.09 2.36
N HIS A 66 2.06 -9.19 2.39
CA HIS A 66 2.87 -8.58 3.44
C HIS A 66 2.65 -7.06 3.49
N GLU A 67 2.71 -6.41 2.34
CA GLU A 67 2.55 -4.95 2.29
C GLU A 67 1.12 -4.52 2.62
N ILE A 68 0.13 -5.34 2.28
CA ILE A 68 -1.27 -5.03 2.61
C ILE A 68 -1.48 -4.97 4.12
N VAL A 69 -0.82 -5.82 4.89
CA VAL A 69 -0.93 -5.75 6.36
C VAL A 69 -0.47 -4.39 6.86
N HIS A 70 0.65 -3.88 6.35
CA HIS A 70 1.12 -2.55 6.70
C HIS A 70 0.14 -1.47 6.27
N LEU A 71 -0.32 -1.54 5.02
CA LEU A 71 -1.23 -0.55 4.46
C LEU A 71 -2.54 -0.49 5.23
N LYS A 72 -3.16 -1.62 5.48
CA LYS A 72 -4.40 -1.70 6.23
C LYS A 72 -4.24 -1.12 7.62
N ASN A 73 -3.12 -1.41 8.28
CA ASN A 73 -2.85 -0.87 9.60
C ASN A 73 -2.71 0.66 9.59
N LEU A 74 -2.05 1.21 8.57
CA LEU A 74 -1.95 2.67 8.42
C LEU A 74 -3.32 3.31 8.22
N ILE A 75 -4.14 2.73 7.35
CA ILE A 75 -5.49 3.24 7.09
C ILE A 75 -6.32 3.21 8.36
N TYR A 76 -6.34 2.08 9.06
CA TYR A 76 -7.12 1.93 10.29
C TYR A 76 -6.65 2.90 11.37
N GLN A 77 -5.33 3.05 11.52
CA GLN A 77 -4.79 4.00 12.48
C GLN A 77 -5.24 5.43 12.16
N ASP A 78 -5.16 5.83 10.91
CA ASP A 78 -5.49 7.19 10.49
C ASP A 78 -6.99 7.47 10.58
N LYS A 79 -7.83 6.45 10.41
CA LYS A 79 -9.29 6.59 10.47
C LYS A 79 -9.84 6.30 11.87
N GLY A 80 -8.99 5.99 12.83
CA GLY A 80 -9.44 5.72 14.19
C GLY A 80 -10.21 4.41 14.34
N ILE A 81 -9.91 3.41 13.51
CA ILE A 81 -10.57 2.11 13.56
C ILE A 81 -9.67 1.14 14.31
N GLU A 82 -10.20 0.50 15.35
CA GLU A 82 -9.49 -0.52 16.09
C GLU A 82 -9.68 -1.88 15.41
N LEU A 83 -8.62 -2.69 15.45
CA LEU A 83 -8.71 -4.08 14.99
C LEU A 83 -9.52 -4.88 15.99
N ASP A 84 -10.53 -5.59 15.51
CA ASP A 84 -11.41 -6.38 16.36
C ASP A 84 -11.29 -7.85 15.96
N ARG A 85 -10.67 -8.66 16.82
CA ARG A 85 -10.46 -10.08 16.54
C ARG A 85 -11.74 -10.90 16.55
N PHE A 86 -12.81 -10.37 17.15
CA PHE A 86 -14.09 -11.05 17.20
C PHE A 86 -15.01 -10.62 16.08
N ASN A 87 -14.65 -9.57 15.35
CA ASN A 87 -15.40 -9.11 14.19
C ASN A 87 -14.41 -8.53 13.18
N ASP A 88 -13.68 -9.41 12.53
CA ASP A 88 -12.66 -9.01 11.56
C ASP A 88 -13.15 -9.02 10.11
N GLU A 89 -14.45 -9.15 9.88
CA GLU A 89 -14.99 -9.14 8.53
C GLU A 89 -14.69 -7.84 7.76
N PRO A 90 -14.84 -6.65 8.36
CA PRO A 90 -14.49 -5.43 7.62
C PRO A 90 -13.03 -5.41 7.21
N GLU A 91 -12.14 -5.86 8.07
CA GLU A 91 -10.71 -5.95 7.79
C GLU A 91 -10.44 -6.95 6.67
N ALA A 92 -11.11 -8.10 6.71
CA ALA A 92 -10.94 -9.14 5.70
C ALA A 92 -11.40 -8.66 4.33
N TYR A 93 -12.54 -7.97 4.25
CA TYR A 93 -13.02 -7.42 2.99
C TYR A 93 -12.07 -6.36 2.42
N LEU A 94 -11.55 -5.48 3.26
CA LEU A 94 -10.59 -4.47 2.80
C LEU A 94 -9.31 -5.15 2.31
N THR A 95 -8.82 -6.13 3.04
CA THR A 95 -7.61 -6.88 2.65
C THR A 95 -7.78 -7.52 1.28
N GLY A 96 -8.90 -8.21 1.07
CA GLY A 96 -9.18 -8.85 -0.22
C GLY A 96 -9.30 -7.86 -1.35
N TRP A 97 -9.97 -6.73 -1.11
CA TRP A 97 -10.12 -5.69 -2.13
C TRP A 97 -8.77 -5.08 -2.50
N LEU A 98 -7.94 -4.77 -1.51
CA LEU A 98 -6.60 -4.22 -1.75
C LEU A 98 -5.73 -5.20 -2.53
N PHE A 99 -5.77 -6.48 -2.16
CA PHE A 99 -5.01 -7.50 -2.88
C PHE A 99 -5.41 -7.54 -4.35
N LYS A 100 -6.70 -7.55 -4.62
CA LYS A 100 -7.20 -7.60 -6.00
C LYS A 100 -6.72 -6.41 -6.81
N GLN A 101 -6.78 -5.20 -6.25
CA GLN A 101 -6.36 -4.01 -6.98
C GLN A 101 -4.86 -3.99 -7.24
N ILE A 102 -4.08 -4.34 -6.23
CA ILE A 102 -2.61 -4.34 -6.35
C ILE A 102 -2.14 -5.43 -7.32
N ASP A 103 -2.66 -6.65 -7.15
CA ASP A 103 -2.29 -7.77 -8.02
C ASP A 103 -2.65 -7.48 -9.47
N LYS A 104 -3.83 -6.94 -9.70
CA LYS A 104 -4.27 -6.58 -11.05
C LYS A 104 -3.32 -5.58 -11.70
N PHE A 105 -2.85 -4.59 -10.95
CA PHE A 105 -1.93 -3.61 -11.49
C PHE A 105 -0.54 -4.19 -11.74
N LEU A 106 -0.02 -4.97 -10.79
CA LEU A 106 1.34 -5.50 -10.88
C LEU A 106 1.47 -6.62 -11.92
N ASN A 107 0.44 -7.45 -12.07
CA ASN A 107 0.53 -8.69 -12.84
C ASN A 107 -0.35 -8.72 -14.09
N LYS A 108 -0.76 -7.56 -14.55
CA LYS A 108 -1.45 -7.38 -15.82
C LYS A 108 -0.98 -6.13 -16.57
#